data_16e420118101d935af348f5fa92d7b95
#
_entry.id   16e420118101d935af348f5fa92d7b95
#
_cell.length_a   1.000
_cell.length_b   1.000
_cell.length_c   1.000
_cell.angle_alpha   90.00
_cell.angle_beta   90.00
_cell.angle_gamma   90.00
#
_symmetry.space_group_name_H-M   'P 1'
#
loop_
_entity.id
_entity.type
_entity.pdbx_description
1 polymer ?
#
loop_
_entity_poly.entity_id
_entity_poly.type
_entity_poly.pdbx_seq_one_letter_code
_entity_poly.pdbx_strand_id
1 'polypeptide(L)'
;LLKNYINVDLKKSFFKSNSKNYVSEFLKKEKKINSDIIEIHNRPNYIQYLKNLENKKIILYFHNDPLSMNGSSSIEDRIKLLNNIDKILFNSTWSQERFFIGIKNKLLLKQKTFVCYQSTNIENINFKKKQNLISFIGKLNSAKGYDIFGNTIIKILNKYPKWKSVVIGDEPREKLFFNHKNLEINGYTRHENVLKMLEKVSISIVCSRWEEPFGRTSLEAS
;
A
#
# COMPACT_ATOMS: atom_id res chain seq x y z
N LEU A 1 5.34 5.57 16.64
CA LEU A 1 4.60 6.82 16.33
C LEU A 1 5.60 7.93 16.09
N LEU A 2 5.66 8.43 14.86
CA LEU A 2 6.49 9.57 14.48
C LEU A 2 6.08 10.77 15.32
N LYS A 3 6.95 11.27 16.19
CA LYS A 3 6.69 12.43 17.04
C LYS A 3 6.51 13.76 16.28
N ASN A 4 6.87 13.79 14.99
CA ASN A 4 6.88 14.98 14.14
C ASN A 4 5.98 14.81 12.91
N TYR A 5 4.69 14.58 13.13
CA TYR A 5 3.70 14.60 12.06
C TYR A 5 3.30 16.04 11.76
N ILE A 6 3.47 16.46 10.50
CA ILE A 6 3.05 17.79 10.04
C ILE A 6 1.92 17.61 9.04
N ASN A 7 0.72 18.01 9.42
CA ASN A 7 -0.39 18.06 8.49
C ASN A 7 -0.28 19.26 7.54
N VAL A 8 -0.62 19.06 6.27
CA VAL A 8 -0.66 20.13 5.28
C VAL A 8 -2.12 20.41 4.94
N ASP A 9 -2.64 21.55 5.44
CA ASP A 9 -3.98 22.00 5.10
C ASP A 9 -3.98 22.57 3.68
N LEU A 10 -4.59 21.82 2.76
CA LEU A 10 -4.73 22.25 1.37
C LEU A 10 -5.90 23.22 1.23
N LYS A 11 -5.61 24.50 1.15
CA LYS A 11 -6.61 25.47 0.69
C LYS A 11 -6.87 25.24 -0.80
N LYS A 12 -8.12 25.07 -1.19
CA LYS A 12 -8.50 24.95 -2.61
C LYS A 12 -7.97 26.16 -3.38
N SER A 13 -7.19 25.93 -4.41
CA SER A 13 -6.66 26.96 -5.31
C SER A 13 -7.24 26.78 -6.70
N PHE A 14 -7.79 27.81 -7.28
CA PHE A 14 -8.29 27.79 -8.65
C PHE A 14 -7.19 27.67 -9.71
N PHE A 15 -5.95 28.05 -9.38
CA PHE A 15 -4.84 28.14 -10.34
C PHE A 15 -3.75 27.05 -10.18
N LYS A 16 -3.83 26.20 -9.16
CA LYS A 16 -2.82 25.17 -8.92
C LYS A 16 -3.46 23.80 -8.78
N SER A 17 -2.88 22.79 -9.42
CA SER A 17 -3.27 21.40 -9.15
C SER A 17 -3.04 21.05 -7.66
N ASN A 18 -3.82 20.14 -7.13
CA ASN A 18 -3.66 19.68 -5.73
C ASN A 18 -2.23 19.21 -5.42
N SER A 19 -1.59 18.53 -6.38
CA SER A 19 -0.19 18.07 -6.24
C SER A 19 0.79 19.24 -6.13
N LYS A 20 0.65 20.24 -6.99
CA LYS A 20 1.51 21.45 -6.97
C LYS A 20 1.31 22.26 -5.69
N ASN A 21 0.07 22.36 -5.23
CA ASN A 21 -0.26 23.07 -4.01
C ASN A 21 0.32 22.36 -2.79
N TYR A 22 0.15 21.03 -2.70
CA TYR A 22 0.72 20.21 -1.64
C TYR A 22 2.24 20.35 -1.54
N VAL A 23 2.94 20.19 -2.67
CA VAL A 23 4.41 20.31 -2.69
C VAL A 23 4.84 21.76 -2.36
N SER A 24 4.11 22.77 -2.79
CA SER A 24 4.40 24.18 -2.44
C SER A 24 4.33 24.42 -0.94
N GLU A 25 3.31 23.88 -0.26
CA GLU A 25 3.19 23.98 1.21
C GLU A 25 4.27 23.16 1.94
N PHE A 26 4.58 21.97 1.43
CA PHE A 26 5.71 21.18 1.93
C PHE A 26 7.03 21.96 1.85
N LEU A 27 7.35 22.57 0.72
CA LEU A 27 8.58 23.33 0.51
C LEU A 27 8.72 24.53 1.46
N LYS A 28 7.61 25.19 1.83
CA LYS A 28 7.64 26.27 2.83
C LYS A 28 8.08 25.75 4.22
N LYS A 29 7.64 24.55 4.58
CA LYS A 29 8.01 23.91 5.86
C LYS A 29 9.42 23.37 5.80
N GLU A 30 9.79 22.74 4.68
CA GLU A 30 11.11 22.18 4.44
C GLU A 30 12.23 23.22 4.56
N LYS A 31 12.01 24.45 4.11
CA LYS A 31 12.95 25.57 4.30
C LYS A 31 13.31 25.85 5.77
N LYS A 32 12.40 25.52 6.69
CA LYS A 32 12.61 25.70 8.14
C LYS A 32 13.28 24.48 8.78
N ILE A 33 12.96 23.29 8.28
CA ILE A 33 13.46 22.00 8.79
C ILE A 33 14.88 21.73 8.27
N ASN A 34 15.11 22.07 7.00
CA ASN A 34 16.37 21.87 6.27
C ASN A 34 16.89 20.43 6.35
N SER A 35 16.05 19.45 5.93
CA SER A 35 16.43 18.04 5.94
C SER A 35 17.48 17.70 4.89
N ASP A 36 18.32 16.71 5.14
CA ASP A 36 19.32 16.20 4.18
C ASP A 36 18.67 15.31 3.12
N ILE A 37 17.59 14.60 3.48
CA ILE A 37 16.93 13.61 2.65
C ILE A 37 15.42 13.90 2.61
N ILE A 38 14.84 13.85 1.41
CA ILE A 38 13.41 13.90 1.18
C ILE A 38 12.96 12.56 0.61
N GLU A 39 12.17 11.83 1.37
CA GLU A 39 11.59 10.57 0.92
C GLU A 39 10.12 10.77 0.51
N ILE A 40 9.78 10.29 -0.69
CA ILE A 40 8.46 10.42 -1.29
C ILE A 40 7.84 9.05 -1.47
N HIS A 41 6.64 8.84 -0.94
CA HIS A 41 5.92 7.58 -1.04
C HIS A 41 4.79 7.65 -2.06
N ASN A 42 4.80 6.78 -3.08
CA ASN A 42 3.72 6.60 -4.05
C ASN A 42 3.24 7.89 -4.76
N ARG A 43 4.12 8.88 -4.94
CA ARG A 43 3.76 10.13 -5.60
C ARG A 43 4.83 10.60 -6.60
N PRO A 44 5.11 9.81 -7.66
CA PRO A 44 6.17 10.13 -8.62
C PRO A 44 5.93 11.49 -9.31
N ASN A 45 4.68 11.90 -9.50
CA ASN A 45 4.34 13.19 -10.07
C ASN A 45 4.76 14.41 -9.21
N TYR A 46 5.14 14.23 -7.93
CA TYR A 46 5.64 15.33 -7.10
C TYR A 46 7.05 15.75 -7.47
N ILE A 47 7.85 14.83 -8.03
CA ILE A 47 9.26 15.05 -8.38
C ILE A 47 9.45 16.26 -9.29
N GLN A 48 8.57 16.47 -10.24
CA GLN A 48 8.64 17.62 -11.16
C GLN A 48 8.63 18.99 -10.46
N TYR A 49 8.11 19.06 -9.23
CA TYR A 49 8.02 20.29 -8.44
C TYR A 49 9.17 20.46 -7.45
N LEU A 50 10.08 19.46 -7.34
CA LEU A 50 11.19 19.46 -6.40
C LEU A 50 12.56 19.74 -7.06
N LYS A 51 12.58 20.13 -8.33
CA LYS A 51 13.80 20.28 -9.16
C LYS A 51 14.84 21.27 -8.64
N ASN A 52 14.48 22.19 -7.76
CA ASN A 52 15.36 23.28 -7.29
C ASN A 52 15.86 23.07 -5.86
N LEU A 53 15.88 21.83 -5.39
CA LEU A 53 16.39 21.49 -4.07
C LEU A 53 17.85 21.04 -4.20
N GLU A 54 18.72 21.99 -4.52
CA GLU A 54 20.17 21.77 -4.50
C GLU A 54 20.61 21.32 -3.10
N ASN A 55 21.55 20.38 -3.04
CA ASN A 55 22.09 19.79 -1.82
C ASN A 55 21.18 18.83 -1.02
N LYS A 56 20.03 18.42 -1.56
CA LYS A 56 19.15 17.44 -0.91
C LYS A 56 19.06 16.15 -1.69
N LYS A 57 19.07 15.02 -0.99
CA LYS A 57 18.85 13.72 -1.62
C LYS A 57 17.37 13.42 -1.72
N ILE A 58 16.92 13.07 -2.93
CA ILE A 58 15.51 12.73 -3.18
C ILE A 58 15.40 11.23 -3.43
N ILE A 59 14.58 10.58 -2.62
CA ILE A 59 14.27 9.16 -2.70
C ILE A 59 12.77 9.00 -3.01
N LEU A 60 12.45 8.16 -3.99
CA LEU A 60 11.07 7.78 -4.29
C LEU A 60 10.86 6.32 -3.93
N TYR A 61 9.86 6.02 -3.08
CA TYR A 61 9.49 4.67 -2.72
C TYR A 61 8.14 4.28 -3.31
N PHE A 62 8.14 3.27 -4.17
CA PHE A 62 6.95 2.68 -4.75
C PHE A 62 6.41 1.55 -3.86
N HIS A 63 5.15 1.69 -3.42
CA HIS A 63 4.39 0.67 -2.71
C HIS A 63 3.32 0.01 -3.60
N ASN A 64 2.98 0.64 -4.72
CA ASN A 64 2.02 0.18 -5.71
C ASN A 64 2.69 -0.05 -7.07
N ASP A 65 1.95 -0.60 -8.03
CA ASP A 65 2.45 -0.77 -9.40
C ASP A 65 2.85 0.58 -10.02
N PRO A 66 4.13 0.77 -10.36
CA PRO A 66 4.62 2.00 -10.97
C PRO A 66 3.91 2.38 -12.27
N LEU A 67 3.41 1.40 -13.04
CA LEU A 67 2.73 1.65 -14.31
C LEU A 67 1.30 2.19 -14.12
N SER A 68 0.71 2.00 -12.96
CA SER A 68 -0.63 2.49 -12.63
C SER A 68 -0.64 3.93 -12.08
N MET A 69 0.52 4.58 -11.96
CA MET A 69 0.65 5.84 -11.23
C MET A 69 0.93 7.01 -12.18
N ASN A 70 0.26 8.14 -11.92
CA ASN A 70 0.55 9.39 -12.62
C ASN A 70 1.98 9.86 -12.32
N GLY A 71 2.77 10.09 -13.38
CA GLY A 71 4.18 10.48 -13.33
C GLY A 71 5.16 9.31 -13.38
N SER A 72 4.67 8.08 -13.63
CA SER A 72 5.50 6.89 -13.90
C SER A 72 4.85 5.90 -14.87
N SER A 73 3.66 6.17 -15.39
CA SER A 73 2.94 5.26 -16.27
C SER A 73 3.60 5.14 -17.65
N SER A 74 4.13 6.22 -18.21
CA SER A 74 4.84 6.19 -19.49
C SER A 74 6.33 5.87 -19.34
N ILE A 75 6.96 5.42 -20.42
CA ILE A 75 8.41 5.16 -20.46
C ILE A 75 9.17 6.48 -20.23
N GLU A 76 8.73 7.56 -20.86
CA GLU A 76 9.33 8.89 -20.77
C GLU A 76 9.30 9.42 -19.32
N ASP A 77 8.18 9.23 -18.61
CA ASP A 77 8.07 9.62 -17.20
C ASP A 77 9.07 8.86 -16.34
N ARG A 78 9.19 7.55 -16.53
CA ARG A 78 10.13 6.72 -15.76
C ARG A 78 11.59 7.06 -16.04
N ILE A 79 11.94 7.38 -17.30
CA ILE A 79 13.28 7.89 -17.64
C ILE A 79 13.52 9.24 -16.98
N LYS A 80 12.54 10.16 -17.01
CA LYS A 80 12.65 11.44 -16.29
C LYS A 80 12.86 11.26 -14.79
N LEU A 81 12.17 10.30 -14.17
CA LEU A 81 12.38 10.00 -12.75
C LEU A 81 13.82 9.53 -12.49
N LEU A 82 14.33 8.57 -13.26
CA LEU A 82 15.71 8.08 -13.13
C LEU A 82 16.76 9.17 -13.27
N ASN A 83 16.51 10.18 -14.10
CA ASN A 83 17.42 11.31 -14.30
C ASN A 83 17.37 12.35 -13.17
N ASN A 84 16.20 12.51 -12.52
CA ASN A 84 15.95 13.61 -11.57
C ASN A 84 15.93 13.16 -10.09
N ILE A 85 16.17 11.87 -9.80
CA ILE A 85 16.12 11.32 -8.44
C ILE A 85 17.44 10.65 -8.10
N ASP A 86 17.84 10.71 -6.84
CA ASP A 86 19.04 10.01 -6.36
C ASP A 86 18.84 8.52 -6.27
N LYS A 87 17.71 8.07 -5.69
CA LYS A 87 17.37 6.66 -5.51
C LYS A 87 15.88 6.40 -5.69
N ILE A 88 15.57 5.23 -6.24
CA ILE A 88 14.20 4.70 -6.31
C ILE A 88 14.16 3.38 -5.55
N LEU A 89 13.26 3.27 -4.61
CA LEU A 89 12.99 2.07 -3.83
C LEU A 89 11.69 1.42 -4.31
N PHE A 90 11.69 0.10 -4.34
CA PHE A 90 10.51 -0.72 -4.66
C PHE A 90 10.23 -1.68 -3.52
N ASN A 91 8.97 -1.92 -3.22
CA ASN A 91 8.56 -2.85 -2.18
C ASN A 91 8.72 -4.33 -2.59
N SER A 92 9.02 -4.62 -3.86
CA SER A 92 9.26 -5.97 -4.38
C SER A 92 10.06 -5.94 -5.68
N THR A 93 10.66 -7.09 -6.03
CA THR A 93 11.25 -7.33 -7.36
C THR A 93 10.22 -7.17 -8.46
N TRP A 94 9.00 -7.64 -8.26
CA TRP A 94 7.91 -7.47 -9.22
C TRP A 94 7.68 -5.97 -9.53
N SER A 95 7.57 -5.10 -8.52
CA SER A 95 7.41 -3.65 -8.72
C SER A 95 8.59 -3.04 -9.47
N GLN A 96 9.83 -3.48 -9.18
CA GLN A 96 11.02 -3.02 -9.88
C GLN A 96 10.99 -3.46 -11.36
N GLU A 97 10.65 -4.71 -11.63
CA GLU A 97 10.55 -5.24 -13.00
C GLU A 97 9.47 -4.52 -13.81
N ARG A 98 8.31 -4.27 -13.19
CA ARG A 98 7.22 -3.47 -13.78
C ARG A 98 7.72 -2.08 -14.18
N PHE A 99 8.47 -1.41 -13.32
CA PHE A 99 9.03 -0.09 -13.62
C PHE A 99 9.94 -0.10 -14.85
N PHE A 100 10.67 -1.19 -15.10
CA PHE A 100 11.59 -1.29 -16.24
C PHE A 100 10.96 -1.83 -17.54
N ILE A 101 9.66 -2.11 -17.58
CA ILE A 101 8.99 -2.54 -18.81
C ILE A 101 9.14 -1.44 -19.89
N GLY A 102 9.67 -1.84 -21.07
CA GLY A 102 9.88 -0.96 -22.21
C GLY A 102 11.12 -0.05 -22.13
N ILE A 103 11.83 0.03 -20.99
CA ILE A 103 13.07 0.81 -20.88
C ILE A 103 14.25 0.00 -21.46
N LYS A 104 14.96 0.60 -22.41
CA LYS A 104 16.22 0.07 -22.95
C LYS A 104 17.39 0.43 -22.03
N ASN A 105 18.52 -0.31 -22.13
CA ASN A 105 19.75 -0.04 -21.34
C ASN A 105 19.57 -0.10 -19.81
N LYS A 106 18.85 -1.10 -19.35
CA LYS A 106 18.48 -1.27 -17.92
C LYS A 106 19.66 -1.31 -16.96
N LEU A 107 20.84 -1.81 -17.39
CA LEU A 107 21.99 -2.04 -16.50
C LEU A 107 22.52 -0.77 -15.84
N LEU A 108 22.74 0.29 -16.62
CA LEU A 108 23.22 1.59 -16.09
C LEU A 108 22.18 2.26 -15.17
N LEU A 109 20.89 2.10 -15.50
CA LEU A 109 19.79 2.73 -14.77
C LEU A 109 19.44 1.97 -13.47
N LYS A 110 19.73 0.66 -13.40
CA LYS A 110 19.50 -0.15 -12.19
C LYS A 110 20.33 0.30 -10.98
N GLN A 111 21.48 0.94 -11.16
CA GLN A 111 22.34 1.41 -10.06
C GLN A 111 21.64 2.40 -9.10
N LYS A 112 20.61 3.10 -9.60
CA LYS A 112 19.80 4.01 -8.77
C LYS A 112 18.59 3.32 -8.11
N THR A 113 18.34 2.04 -8.38
CA THR A 113 17.12 1.36 -7.94
C THR A 113 17.41 0.21 -7.00
N PHE A 114 16.60 0.09 -5.95
CA PHE A 114 16.76 -0.92 -4.92
C PHE A 114 15.42 -1.55 -4.56
N VAL A 115 15.44 -2.82 -4.19
CA VAL A 115 14.28 -3.49 -3.59
C VAL A 115 14.45 -3.44 -2.08
N CYS A 116 13.45 -2.87 -1.40
CA CYS A 116 13.35 -2.82 0.06
C CYS A 116 12.00 -3.43 0.44
N TYR A 117 12.00 -4.70 0.78
CA TYR A 117 10.77 -5.41 1.16
C TYR A 117 10.14 -4.79 2.40
N GLN A 118 8.82 -4.74 2.41
CA GLN A 118 8.09 -4.38 3.62
C GLN A 118 8.23 -5.51 4.66
N SER A 119 8.14 -5.15 5.91
CA SER A 119 8.21 -6.08 7.03
C SER A 119 6.98 -5.96 7.92
N THR A 120 6.76 -6.97 8.74
CA THR A 120 5.85 -6.94 9.88
C THR A 120 6.60 -7.34 11.14
N ASN A 121 6.06 -6.99 12.29
CA ASN A 121 6.62 -7.47 13.55
C ASN A 121 6.43 -8.99 13.64
N ILE A 122 7.51 -9.69 13.98
CA ILE A 122 7.44 -11.11 14.28
C ILE A 122 6.97 -11.22 15.73
N GLU A 123 5.75 -11.71 15.92
CA GLU A 123 5.26 -12.10 17.23
C GLU A 123 5.42 -13.61 17.39
N ASN A 124 5.63 -14.08 18.62
CA ASN A 124 5.71 -15.51 18.89
C ASN A 124 4.36 -16.17 18.59
N ILE A 125 4.29 -16.94 17.51
CA ILE A 125 3.07 -17.62 17.09
C ILE A 125 2.74 -18.73 18.09
N ASN A 126 1.63 -18.60 18.78
CA ASN A 126 1.11 -19.65 19.64
C ASN A 126 -0.01 -20.41 18.93
N PHE A 127 0.33 -21.55 18.33
CA PHE A 127 -0.63 -22.39 17.61
C PHE A 127 -1.80 -22.88 18.48
N LYS A 128 -1.64 -22.95 19.80
CA LYS A 128 -2.74 -23.33 20.73
C LYS A 128 -3.84 -22.26 20.80
N LYS A 129 -3.57 -21.03 20.39
CA LYS A 129 -4.58 -19.94 20.31
C LYS A 129 -5.42 -20.00 19.04
N LYS A 130 -5.02 -20.76 18.02
CA LYS A 130 -5.74 -20.86 16.74
C LYS A 130 -7.13 -21.45 16.95
N GLN A 131 -8.11 -20.84 16.33
CA GLN A 131 -9.52 -21.21 16.39
C GLN A 131 -10.02 -21.62 15.00
N ASN A 132 -11.15 -22.28 14.92
CA ASN A 132 -11.86 -22.53 13.65
C ASN A 132 -12.39 -21.20 13.08
N LEU A 133 -11.46 -20.31 12.73
CA LEU A 133 -11.74 -18.96 12.30
C LEU A 133 -11.07 -18.67 10.95
N ILE A 134 -11.88 -18.22 10.00
CA ILE A 134 -11.45 -17.85 8.66
C ILE A 134 -11.52 -16.32 8.55
N SER A 135 -10.47 -15.65 8.06
CA SER A 135 -10.48 -14.20 7.90
C SER A 135 -10.39 -13.74 6.45
N PHE A 136 -11.01 -12.58 6.21
CA PHE A 136 -10.73 -11.70 5.08
C PHE A 136 -10.34 -10.32 5.61
N ILE A 137 -9.19 -9.79 5.18
CA ILE A 137 -8.68 -8.50 5.64
C ILE A 137 -8.30 -7.66 4.43
N GLY A 138 -8.95 -6.51 4.27
CA GLY A 138 -8.69 -5.59 3.16
C GLY A 138 -9.89 -4.72 2.80
N LYS A 139 -9.79 -4.01 1.70
CA LYS A 139 -10.93 -3.24 1.17
C LYS A 139 -12.05 -4.18 0.74
N LEU A 140 -13.28 -3.86 1.13
CA LEU A 140 -14.46 -4.68 0.86
C LEU A 140 -14.99 -4.44 -0.55
N ASN A 141 -14.17 -4.65 -1.57
CA ASN A 141 -14.49 -4.43 -2.97
C ASN A 141 -14.13 -5.61 -3.87
N SER A 142 -14.64 -5.57 -5.10
CA SER A 142 -14.44 -6.61 -6.11
C SER A 142 -12.98 -6.74 -6.54
N ALA A 143 -12.19 -5.66 -6.53
CA ALA A 143 -10.77 -5.71 -6.86
C ALA A 143 -9.97 -6.55 -5.84
N LYS A 144 -10.35 -6.50 -4.56
CA LYS A 144 -9.80 -7.35 -3.49
C LYS A 144 -10.46 -8.73 -3.41
N GLY A 145 -11.44 -9.02 -4.27
CA GLY A 145 -12.13 -10.30 -4.31
C GLY A 145 -13.12 -10.51 -3.17
N TYR A 146 -13.59 -9.43 -2.52
CA TYR A 146 -14.54 -9.56 -1.41
C TYR A 146 -15.85 -10.22 -1.82
N ASP A 147 -16.29 -10.06 -3.05
CA ASP A 147 -17.43 -10.75 -3.64
C ASP A 147 -17.20 -12.26 -3.77
N ILE A 148 -15.99 -12.69 -4.18
CA ILE A 148 -15.60 -14.11 -4.23
C ILE A 148 -15.60 -14.69 -2.81
N PHE A 149 -14.94 -13.99 -1.89
CA PHE A 149 -14.90 -14.38 -0.49
C PHE A 149 -16.30 -14.56 0.09
N GLY A 150 -17.16 -13.53 -0.03
CA GLY A 150 -18.50 -13.52 0.55
C GLY A 150 -19.39 -14.66 0.05
N ASN A 151 -19.40 -14.89 -1.26
CA ASN A 151 -20.18 -15.99 -1.87
C ASN A 151 -19.66 -17.38 -1.44
N THR A 152 -18.35 -17.50 -1.23
CA THR A 152 -17.72 -18.76 -0.85
C THR A 152 -17.85 -19.03 0.63
N ILE A 153 -17.64 -18.02 1.48
CA ILE A 153 -17.64 -18.20 2.93
C ILE A 153 -19.00 -18.63 3.46
N ILE A 154 -20.10 -18.11 2.89
CA ILE A 154 -21.46 -18.55 3.27
C ILE A 154 -21.65 -20.04 3.04
N LYS A 155 -21.18 -20.57 1.90
CA LYS A 155 -21.25 -22.01 1.59
C LYS A 155 -20.41 -22.83 2.58
N ILE A 156 -19.20 -22.33 2.92
CA ILE A 156 -18.32 -22.99 3.89
C ILE A 156 -18.96 -23.03 5.28
N LEU A 157 -19.50 -21.92 5.76
CA LEU A 157 -20.10 -21.83 7.09
C LEU A 157 -21.37 -22.67 7.23
N ASN A 158 -22.15 -22.80 6.14
CA ASN A 158 -23.29 -23.73 6.09
C ASN A 158 -22.84 -25.20 6.20
N LYS A 159 -21.78 -25.56 5.46
CA LYS A 159 -21.26 -26.94 5.46
C LYS A 159 -20.51 -27.31 6.76
N TYR A 160 -19.86 -26.32 7.37
CA TYR A 160 -19.02 -26.50 8.56
C TYR A 160 -19.45 -25.57 9.70
N PRO A 161 -20.56 -25.87 10.41
CA PRO A 161 -21.18 -24.96 11.37
C PRO A 161 -20.32 -24.66 12.62
N LYS A 162 -19.26 -25.42 12.85
CA LYS A 162 -18.27 -25.15 13.94
C LYS A 162 -17.28 -24.06 13.57
N TRP A 163 -17.20 -23.66 12.28
CA TRP A 163 -16.33 -22.58 11.81
C TRP A 163 -17.04 -21.24 11.92
N LYS A 164 -16.23 -20.21 12.16
CA LYS A 164 -16.63 -18.79 12.13
C LYS A 164 -15.80 -18.07 11.09
N SER A 165 -16.27 -16.91 10.70
CA SER A 165 -15.51 -16.03 9.82
C SER A 165 -15.53 -14.59 10.32
N VAL A 166 -14.43 -13.89 10.14
CA VAL A 166 -14.28 -12.47 10.43
C VAL A 166 -13.81 -11.72 9.19
N VAL A 167 -14.47 -10.61 8.92
CA VAL A 167 -14.13 -9.67 7.85
C VAL A 167 -13.68 -8.36 8.49
N ILE A 168 -12.50 -7.87 8.10
CA ILE A 168 -11.94 -6.61 8.60
C ILE A 168 -11.62 -5.71 7.41
N GLY A 169 -12.22 -4.53 7.39
CA GLY A 169 -12.03 -3.52 6.36
C GLY A 169 -13.30 -2.78 6.02
N ASP A 170 -13.19 -1.84 5.12
CA ASP A 170 -14.32 -1.08 4.60
C ASP A 170 -14.11 -0.68 3.13
N GLU A 171 -15.17 -0.28 2.46
CA GLU A 171 -15.16 0.39 1.17
C GLU A 171 -16.49 1.10 0.95
N PRO A 172 -16.59 2.39 1.31
CA PRO A 172 -17.86 3.11 1.27
C PRO A 172 -18.42 3.31 -0.16
N ARG A 173 -17.56 3.15 -1.19
CA ARG A 173 -17.95 3.33 -2.60
C ARG A 173 -18.55 2.10 -3.24
N GLU A 174 -18.34 0.91 -2.66
CA GLU A 174 -18.85 -0.37 -3.17
C GLU A 174 -19.56 -1.12 -2.03
N LYS A 175 -20.86 -1.31 -2.17
CA LYS A 175 -21.69 -1.92 -1.13
C LYS A 175 -21.97 -3.38 -1.46
N LEU A 176 -21.07 -4.27 -1.05
CA LEU A 176 -21.29 -5.71 -1.10
C LEU A 176 -21.77 -6.21 0.25
N PHE A 177 -22.90 -6.91 0.26
CA PHE A 177 -23.58 -7.35 1.48
C PHE A 177 -23.59 -8.87 1.57
N PHE A 178 -23.06 -9.40 2.66
CA PHE A 178 -23.10 -10.82 2.99
C PHE A 178 -23.55 -10.98 4.43
N ASN A 179 -24.43 -11.93 4.70
CA ASN A 179 -24.96 -12.18 6.03
C ASN A 179 -24.96 -13.69 6.32
N HIS A 180 -24.46 -14.06 7.50
CA HIS A 180 -24.54 -15.42 8.05
C HIS A 180 -24.34 -15.34 9.56
N LYS A 181 -25.01 -16.21 10.35
CA LYS A 181 -24.93 -16.22 11.84
C LYS A 181 -23.52 -16.38 12.39
N ASN A 182 -22.61 -17.00 11.63
CA ASN A 182 -21.21 -17.23 11.98
C ASN A 182 -20.24 -16.30 11.22
N LEU A 183 -20.73 -15.27 10.55
CA LEU A 183 -19.93 -14.26 9.83
C LEU A 183 -20.02 -12.93 10.58
N GLU A 184 -18.87 -12.41 11.00
CA GLU A 184 -18.72 -11.12 11.66
C GLU A 184 -18.02 -10.14 10.73
N ILE A 185 -18.54 -8.92 10.58
CA ILE A 185 -17.96 -7.86 9.76
C ILE A 185 -17.64 -6.66 10.65
N ASN A 186 -16.36 -6.39 10.86
CA ASN A 186 -15.85 -5.43 11.87
C ASN A 186 -15.49 -4.06 11.30
N GLY A 187 -15.75 -3.78 10.01
CA GLY A 187 -15.40 -2.49 9.42
C GLY A 187 -13.91 -2.15 9.54
N TYR A 188 -13.59 -0.84 9.54
CA TYR A 188 -12.21 -0.39 9.75
C TYR A 188 -11.73 -0.70 11.16
N THR A 189 -10.58 -1.36 11.25
CA THR A 189 -9.96 -1.77 12.52
C THR A 189 -8.52 -1.28 12.58
N ARG A 190 -8.08 -0.81 13.74
CA ARG A 190 -6.68 -0.41 13.96
C ARG A 190 -5.74 -1.60 13.73
N HIS A 191 -4.60 -1.36 13.09
CA HIS A 191 -3.65 -2.40 12.69
C HIS A 191 -3.22 -3.33 13.84
N GLU A 192 -2.96 -2.78 15.02
CA GLU A 192 -2.63 -3.56 16.22
C GLU A 192 -3.71 -4.59 16.60
N ASN A 193 -4.99 -4.23 16.44
CA ASN A 193 -6.10 -5.13 16.69
C ASN A 193 -6.28 -6.17 15.57
N VAL A 194 -5.92 -5.81 14.33
CA VAL A 194 -5.87 -6.76 13.21
C VAL A 194 -4.85 -7.86 13.50
N LEU A 195 -3.64 -7.51 13.93
CA LEU A 195 -2.60 -8.48 14.28
C LEU A 195 -3.04 -9.40 15.42
N LYS A 196 -3.62 -8.85 16.49
CA LYS A 196 -4.20 -9.67 17.59
C LYS A 196 -5.31 -10.60 17.14
N MET A 197 -6.10 -10.21 16.14
CA MET A 197 -7.12 -11.08 15.56
C MET A 197 -6.47 -12.21 14.75
N LEU A 198 -5.43 -11.91 13.97
CA LEU A 198 -4.69 -12.89 13.18
C LEU A 198 -4.05 -13.98 14.04
N GLU A 199 -3.67 -13.71 15.29
CA GLU A 199 -3.20 -14.73 16.23
C GLU A 199 -4.22 -15.87 16.41
N LYS A 200 -5.52 -15.57 16.35
CA LYS A 200 -6.63 -16.53 16.54
C LYS A 200 -7.10 -17.18 15.24
N VAL A 201 -6.78 -16.57 14.10
CA VAL A 201 -7.22 -17.03 12.79
C VAL A 201 -6.43 -18.26 12.35
N SER A 202 -7.12 -19.31 11.92
CA SER A 202 -6.49 -20.51 11.36
C SER A 202 -6.28 -20.40 9.84
N ILE A 203 -7.16 -19.69 9.14
CA ILE A 203 -7.11 -19.57 7.68
C ILE A 203 -7.36 -18.10 7.32
N SER A 204 -6.39 -17.46 6.68
CA SER A 204 -6.58 -16.13 6.09
C SER A 204 -6.71 -16.25 4.57
N ILE A 205 -7.77 -15.67 4.01
CA ILE A 205 -8.06 -15.77 2.58
C ILE A 205 -7.72 -14.44 1.90
N VAL A 206 -6.84 -14.52 0.90
CA VAL A 206 -6.45 -13.41 0.03
C VAL A 206 -6.84 -13.80 -1.40
N CYS A 207 -7.96 -13.28 -1.89
CA CYS A 207 -8.52 -13.59 -3.20
C CYS A 207 -8.54 -12.38 -4.14
N SER A 208 -7.57 -11.50 -4.01
CA SER A 208 -7.41 -10.30 -4.81
C SER A 208 -7.36 -10.62 -6.30
N ARG A 209 -8.17 -9.92 -7.10
CA ARG A 209 -8.02 -9.90 -8.58
C ARG A 209 -6.93 -8.93 -9.03
N TRP A 210 -6.56 -8.06 -8.13
CA TRP A 210 -5.49 -7.10 -8.31
C TRP A 210 -4.14 -7.78 -8.07
N GLU A 211 -3.20 -7.57 -8.96
CA GLU A 211 -1.81 -7.98 -8.72
C GLU A 211 -1.24 -7.17 -7.55
N GLU A 212 -1.06 -7.84 -6.43
CA GLU A 212 -0.53 -7.21 -5.21
C GLU A 212 0.97 -6.96 -5.36
N PRO A 213 1.44 -5.73 -5.37
CA PRO A 213 2.87 -5.45 -5.54
C PRO A 213 3.74 -6.07 -4.45
N PHE A 214 3.18 -6.29 -3.25
CA PHE A 214 3.87 -6.94 -2.14
C PHE A 214 2.99 -7.93 -1.36
N GLY A 215 1.72 -7.57 -1.11
CA GLY A 215 0.79 -8.44 -0.39
C GLY A 215 0.96 -8.42 1.14
N ARG A 216 0.91 -7.24 1.75
CA ARG A 216 1.06 -7.09 3.22
C ARG A 216 0.14 -7.99 4.03
N THR A 217 -1.11 -8.17 3.61
CA THR A 217 -2.07 -9.03 4.32
C THR A 217 -1.59 -10.47 4.39
N SER A 218 -0.99 -10.99 3.32
CA SER A 218 -0.40 -12.33 3.30
C SER A 218 0.78 -12.43 4.26
N LEU A 219 1.66 -11.43 4.28
CA LEU A 219 2.79 -11.38 5.19
C LEU A 219 2.36 -11.31 6.66
N GLU A 220 1.33 -10.52 6.96
CA GLU A 220 0.81 -10.35 8.33
C GLU A 220 0.06 -11.59 8.83
N ALA A 221 -0.43 -12.44 7.92
CA ALA A 221 -1.17 -13.65 8.23
C ALA A 221 -0.28 -14.91 8.31
N SER A 222 0.96 -14.84 7.80
CA SER A 222 1.92 -15.95 7.80
C SER A 222 2.73 -16.00 9.09
#